data_0cd0a7d37fb99f592c9e1edd4023731d
#
_entry.id   0cd0a7d37fb99f592c9e1edd4023731d
#
_cell.length_a   1.000
_cell.length_b   1.000
_cell.length_c   1.000
_cell.angle_alpha   90.00
_cell.angle_beta   90.00
_cell.angle_gamma   90.00
#
_symmetry.space_group_name_H-M   'P 1'
#
loop_
_entity.id
_entity.type
_entity.pdbx_description
1 polymer ?
#
loop_
_entity_poly.entity_id
_entity_poly.type
_entity_poly.pdbx_seq_one_letter_code
_entity_poly.pdbx_strand_id
1 'polypeptide(L)'
;MIRKCCVEDIEYLKGIIKKDIFQNVYLYIDTSTYGFENQDIQTWIISDSEADTVIVYKYYNSLQIFGISDPSDENIREICFLIEKNDSQMLSGSVELIRKISCLLSEWKKTEGIIMKAGQEAAKVDSEVCKASVDECYEIASLICADEGIG
;
A
#
# COMPACT_ATOMS: atom_id res chain seq x y z
N MET A 1 2.36 -0.02 -20.57
CA MET A 1 2.87 1.41 -20.55
C MET A 1 2.79 1.94 -19.12
N ILE A 2 3.90 2.48 -18.61
CA ILE A 2 3.96 3.10 -17.27
C ILE A 2 3.91 4.62 -17.36
N ARG A 3 3.13 5.26 -16.50
CA ARG A 3 3.13 6.73 -16.33
C ARG A 3 2.97 7.14 -14.87
N LYS A 4 3.59 8.24 -14.49
CA LYS A 4 3.38 8.86 -13.18
C LYS A 4 2.01 9.55 -13.15
N CYS A 5 1.31 9.43 -12.02
CA CYS A 5 0.04 10.12 -11.80
C CYS A 5 0.24 11.63 -11.61
N CYS A 6 -0.77 12.38 -11.96
CA CYS A 6 -0.88 13.82 -11.79
C CYS A 6 -2.27 14.18 -11.21
N VAL A 7 -2.54 15.47 -11.02
CA VAL A 7 -3.78 15.94 -10.37
C VAL A 7 -5.03 15.51 -11.14
N GLU A 8 -4.94 15.42 -12.45
CA GLU A 8 -6.03 14.99 -13.34
C GLU A 8 -6.45 13.52 -13.11
N ASP A 9 -5.58 12.70 -12.51
CA ASP A 9 -5.86 11.29 -12.23
C ASP A 9 -6.66 11.06 -10.94
N ILE A 10 -6.90 12.09 -10.12
CA ILE A 10 -7.54 11.96 -8.81
C ILE A 10 -8.89 11.24 -8.89
N GLU A 11 -9.75 11.61 -9.81
CA GLU A 11 -11.09 11.00 -9.92
C GLU A 11 -11.01 9.54 -10.40
N TYR A 12 -10.07 9.22 -11.27
CA TYR A 12 -9.80 7.85 -11.70
C TYR A 12 -9.30 6.99 -10.53
N LEU A 13 -8.34 7.49 -9.77
CA LEU A 13 -7.82 6.80 -8.58
C LEU A 13 -8.89 6.60 -7.52
N LYS A 14 -9.72 7.60 -7.25
CA LYS A 14 -10.88 7.45 -6.34
C LYS A 14 -11.84 6.36 -6.78
N GLY A 15 -12.06 6.22 -8.09
CA GLY A 15 -12.88 5.14 -8.63
C GLY A 15 -12.29 3.74 -8.35
N ILE A 16 -10.96 3.61 -8.42
CA ILE A 16 -10.26 2.37 -8.10
C ILE A 16 -10.30 2.09 -6.60
N ILE A 17 -9.96 3.08 -5.78
CA ILE A 17 -9.92 2.98 -4.32
C ILE A 17 -11.27 2.51 -3.75
N LYS A 18 -12.39 3.01 -4.31
CA LYS A 18 -13.73 2.62 -3.88
C LYS A 18 -14.06 1.16 -4.12
N LYS A 19 -13.38 0.47 -5.04
CA LYS A 19 -13.59 -0.96 -5.31
C LYS A 19 -13.11 -1.83 -4.14
N ASP A 20 -12.02 -1.43 -3.49
CA ASP A 20 -11.52 -2.06 -2.27
C ASP A 20 -10.82 -1.01 -1.39
N ILE A 21 -11.62 -0.33 -0.57
CA ILE A 21 -11.12 0.76 0.28
C ILE A 21 -10.15 0.25 1.36
N PHE A 22 -10.26 -1.02 1.77
CA PHE A 22 -9.41 -1.54 2.85
C PHE A 22 -7.99 -1.78 2.38
N GLN A 23 -7.81 -2.30 1.18
CA GLN A 23 -6.49 -2.47 0.58
C GLN A 23 -5.88 -1.12 0.14
N ASN A 24 -6.72 -0.15 -0.20
CA ASN A 24 -6.30 1.12 -0.79
C ASN A 24 -6.35 2.32 0.16
N VAL A 25 -6.56 2.10 1.46
CA VAL A 25 -6.75 3.20 2.43
C VAL A 25 -5.55 4.14 2.49
N TYR A 26 -4.34 3.63 2.48
CA TYR A 26 -3.12 4.45 2.50
C TYR A 26 -2.98 5.27 1.21
N LEU A 27 -3.19 4.66 0.05
CA LEU A 27 -3.20 5.38 -1.22
C LEU A 27 -4.18 6.56 -1.19
N TYR A 28 -5.39 6.36 -0.62
CA TYR A 28 -6.39 7.41 -0.49
C TYR A 28 -5.94 8.55 0.44
N ILE A 29 -5.49 8.21 1.64
CA ILE A 29 -5.07 9.19 2.65
C ILE A 29 -3.90 10.00 2.13
N ASP A 30 -2.87 9.35 1.62
CA ASP A 30 -1.63 10.00 1.24
C ASP A 30 -1.78 10.82 -0.04
N THR A 31 -2.51 10.32 -1.04
CA THR A 31 -2.82 11.09 -2.24
C THR A 31 -3.64 12.34 -1.91
N SER A 32 -4.59 12.23 -0.96
CA SER A 32 -5.40 13.36 -0.53
C SER A 32 -4.61 14.37 0.31
N THR A 33 -3.60 13.93 1.03
CA THR A 33 -2.81 14.75 1.95
C THR A 33 -1.61 15.41 1.26
N TYR A 34 -0.87 14.65 0.45
CA TYR A 34 0.42 15.06 -0.11
C TYR A 34 0.34 15.37 -1.62
N GLY A 35 -0.74 14.96 -2.29
CA GLY A 35 -0.88 15.11 -3.73
C GLY A 35 0.12 14.26 -4.51
N PHE A 36 0.54 14.77 -5.70
CA PHE A 36 1.43 14.05 -6.63
C PHE A 36 2.79 14.71 -6.82
N GLU A 37 3.02 15.87 -6.20
CA GLU A 37 4.24 16.64 -6.37
C GLU A 37 5.38 16.22 -5.43
N ASN A 38 5.08 15.40 -4.42
CA ASN A 38 6.07 14.94 -3.44
C ASN A 38 7.03 13.93 -4.10
N GLN A 39 8.33 14.04 -3.82
CA GLN A 39 9.35 13.14 -4.38
C GLN A 39 9.39 11.79 -3.66
N ASP A 40 9.02 11.76 -2.38
CA ASP A 40 9.05 10.57 -1.55
C ASP A 40 7.71 9.81 -1.59
N ILE A 41 6.65 10.48 -2.08
CA ILE A 41 5.31 9.93 -2.19
C ILE A 41 4.85 10.07 -3.63
N GLN A 42 4.84 8.97 -4.36
CA GLN A 42 4.56 8.97 -5.79
C GLN A 42 3.61 7.84 -6.15
N THR A 43 2.81 8.08 -7.16
CA THR A 43 1.89 7.08 -7.70
C THR A 43 2.11 6.93 -9.20
N TRP A 44 2.13 5.70 -9.67
CA TRP A 44 2.17 5.35 -11.09
C TRP A 44 1.00 4.48 -11.47
N ILE A 45 0.56 4.63 -12.71
CA ILE A 45 -0.37 3.74 -13.36
C ILE A 45 0.41 2.95 -14.41
N ILE A 46 0.30 1.63 -14.34
CA ILE A 46 0.80 0.70 -15.34
C ILE A 46 -0.41 0.09 -16.01
N SER A 47 -0.58 0.30 -17.30
CA SER A 47 -1.75 -0.19 -18.03
C SER A 47 -1.41 -0.49 -19.48
N ASP A 48 -1.88 -1.62 -19.98
CA ASP A 48 -1.92 -1.98 -21.40
C ASP A 48 -3.35 -1.89 -21.95
N SER A 49 -4.34 -1.99 -21.06
CA SER A 49 -5.76 -1.80 -21.33
C SER A 49 -6.49 -1.41 -20.05
N GLU A 50 -7.75 -0.96 -20.14
CA GLU A 50 -8.56 -0.64 -18.95
C GLU A 50 -8.74 -1.86 -18.02
N ALA A 51 -8.75 -3.06 -18.58
CA ALA A 51 -8.90 -4.30 -17.81
C ALA A 51 -7.60 -4.75 -17.13
N ASP A 52 -6.45 -4.23 -17.55
CA ASP A 52 -5.12 -4.66 -17.12
C ASP A 52 -4.35 -3.48 -16.52
N THR A 53 -4.90 -2.96 -15.43
CA THR A 53 -4.34 -1.78 -14.77
C THR A 53 -3.80 -2.14 -13.40
N VAL A 54 -2.56 -1.74 -13.16
CA VAL A 54 -1.90 -1.83 -11.85
C VAL A 54 -1.54 -0.43 -11.38
N ILE A 55 -1.83 -0.14 -10.13
CA ILE A 55 -1.40 1.07 -9.44
C ILE A 55 -0.19 0.73 -8.59
N VAL A 56 0.89 1.46 -8.75
CA VAL A 56 2.07 1.37 -7.89
C VAL A 56 2.16 2.67 -7.10
N TYR A 57 2.15 2.54 -5.80
CA TYR A 57 2.22 3.64 -4.87
C TYR A 57 3.49 3.56 -4.04
N LYS A 58 4.29 4.63 -4.05
CA LYS A 58 5.51 4.78 -3.28
C LYS A 58 5.23 5.62 -2.03
N TYR A 59 5.71 5.13 -0.90
CA TYR A 59 5.81 5.88 0.34
C TYR A 59 7.23 5.69 0.88
N TYR A 60 8.07 6.71 0.71
CA TYR A 60 9.51 6.66 1.00
C TYR A 60 10.21 5.49 0.29
N ASN A 61 10.71 4.51 1.01
CA ASN A 61 11.38 3.31 0.50
C ASN A 61 10.46 2.09 0.36
N SER A 62 9.16 2.28 0.52
CA SER A 62 8.14 1.25 0.37
C SER A 62 7.36 1.42 -0.91
N LEU A 63 7.04 0.32 -1.58
CA LEU A 63 6.07 0.29 -2.67
C LEU A 63 4.87 -0.56 -2.29
N GLN A 64 3.67 -0.04 -2.57
CA GLN A 64 2.42 -0.78 -2.50
C GLN A 64 1.86 -0.95 -3.89
N ILE A 65 1.39 -2.15 -4.20
CA ILE A 65 0.93 -2.51 -5.53
C ILE A 65 -0.52 -2.95 -5.45
N PHE A 66 -1.37 -2.32 -6.26
CA PHE A 66 -2.79 -2.60 -6.35
C PHE A 66 -3.12 -3.00 -7.78
N GLY A 67 -3.52 -4.24 -7.97
CA GLY A 67 -4.02 -4.73 -9.26
C GLY A 67 -5.54 -4.61 -9.30
N ILE A 68 -6.07 -4.09 -10.41
CA ILE A 68 -7.52 -4.15 -10.69
C ILE A 68 -7.86 -5.51 -11.29
N SER A 69 -6.89 -6.11 -11.96
CA SER A 69 -6.93 -7.42 -12.60
C SER A 69 -5.61 -8.15 -12.45
N ASP A 70 -5.53 -9.33 -13.03
CA ASP A 70 -4.30 -10.10 -13.10
C ASP A 70 -3.32 -9.45 -14.10
N PRO A 71 -2.17 -8.91 -13.65
CA PRO A 71 -1.28 -8.16 -14.52
C PRO A 71 -0.60 -9.06 -15.55
N SER A 72 -0.38 -8.52 -16.73
CA SER A 72 0.41 -9.15 -17.79
C SER A 72 1.89 -9.30 -17.37
N ASP A 73 2.62 -10.17 -18.06
CA ASP A 73 4.07 -10.32 -17.84
C ASP A 73 4.83 -9.02 -18.12
N GLU A 74 4.33 -8.18 -19.03
CA GLU A 74 4.91 -6.87 -19.32
C GLU A 74 4.71 -5.92 -18.15
N ASN A 75 3.52 -5.87 -17.57
CA ASN A 75 3.22 -5.08 -16.38
C ASN A 75 4.07 -5.52 -15.18
N ILE A 76 4.29 -6.82 -15.01
CA ILE A 76 5.19 -7.34 -13.97
C ILE A 76 6.63 -6.84 -14.16
N ARG A 77 7.15 -6.80 -15.37
CA ARG A 77 8.50 -6.25 -15.64
C ARG A 77 8.59 -4.76 -15.35
N GLU A 78 7.55 -3.99 -15.69
CA GLU A 78 7.46 -2.56 -15.37
C GLU A 78 7.45 -2.33 -13.84
N ILE A 79 6.76 -3.18 -13.09
CA ILE A 79 6.77 -3.14 -11.62
C ILE A 79 8.17 -3.43 -11.09
N CYS A 80 8.85 -4.48 -11.57
CA CYS A 80 10.21 -4.79 -11.17
C CYS A 80 11.18 -3.63 -11.47
N PHE A 81 11.03 -3.00 -12.63
CA PHE A 81 11.80 -1.80 -12.97
C PHE A 81 11.58 -0.66 -11.97
N LEU A 82 10.33 -0.42 -11.52
CA LEU A 82 10.05 0.59 -10.49
C LEU A 82 10.66 0.24 -9.14
N ILE A 83 10.66 -1.04 -8.75
CA ILE A 83 11.27 -1.52 -7.51
C ILE A 83 12.75 -1.19 -7.51
N GLU A 84 13.47 -1.57 -8.56
CA GLU A 84 14.89 -1.31 -8.71
C GLU A 84 15.22 0.18 -8.77
N LYS A 85 14.49 0.94 -9.60
CA LYS A 85 14.70 2.38 -9.79
C LYS A 85 14.51 3.19 -8.52
N ASN A 86 13.63 2.76 -7.62
CA ASN A 86 13.32 3.47 -6.38
C ASN A 86 14.11 2.94 -5.18
N ASP A 87 15.01 1.99 -5.36
CA ASP A 87 15.77 1.33 -4.28
C ASP A 87 14.83 0.89 -3.14
N SER A 88 13.74 0.22 -3.52
CA SER A 88 12.66 -0.10 -2.60
C SER A 88 13.06 -1.25 -1.69
N GLN A 89 12.83 -1.10 -0.40
CA GLN A 89 13.18 -2.08 0.62
C GLN A 89 11.97 -2.90 1.08
N MET A 90 10.78 -2.41 0.83
CA MET A 90 9.53 -3.09 1.17
C MET A 90 8.56 -3.04 0.00
N LEU A 91 7.91 -4.17 -0.25
CA LEU A 91 6.88 -4.34 -1.26
C LEU A 91 5.65 -4.97 -0.63
N SER A 92 4.48 -4.36 -0.82
CA SER A 92 3.21 -4.87 -0.34
C SER A 92 2.15 -4.90 -1.44
N GLY A 93 1.22 -5.82 -1.35
CA GLY A 93 0.14 -6.00 -2.31
C GLY A 93 -0.66 -7.26 -2.04
N SER A 94 -1.58 -7.62 -2.93
CA SER A 94 -2.31 -8.88 -2.80
C SER A 94 -1.35 -10.08 -2.87
N VAL A 95 -1.72 -11.17 -2.19
CA VAL A 95 -0.89 -12.39 -2.13
C VAL A 95 -0.59 -12.91 -3.53
N GLU A 96 -1.58 -12.92 -4.42
CA GLU A 96 -1.46 -13.38 -5.80
C GLU A 96 -0.45 -12.55 -6.58
N LEU A 97 -0.55 -11.22 -6.46
CA LEU A 97 0.33 -10.29 -7.15
C LEU A 97 1.78 -10.38 -6.64
N ILE A 98 1.95 -10.39 -5.32
CA ILE A 98 3.27 -10.53 -4.70
C ILE A 98 3.91 -11.88 -5.04
N ARG A 99 3.14 -12.97 -5.11
CA ARG A 99 3.67 -14.28 -5.55
C ARG A 99 4.23 -14.24 -6.97
N LYS A 100 3.54 -13.58 -7.91
CA LYS A 100 4.03 -13.42 -9.28
C LYS A 100 5.33 -12.62 -9.34
N ILE A 101 5.37 -11.47 -8.68
CA ILE A 101 6.55 -10.60 -8.66
C ILE A 101 7.72 -11.28 -7.95
N SER A 102 7.46 -11.99 -6.87
CA SER A 102 8.49 -12.63 -6.06
C SER A 102 9.27 -13.74 -6.78
N CYS A 103 8.75 -14.28 -7.86
CA CYS A 103 9.53 -15.19 -8.72
C CYS A 103 10.73 -14.49 -9.37
N LEU A 104 10.66 -13.17 -9.51
CA LEU A 104 11.72 -12.32 -10.08
C LEU A 104 12.58 -11.64 -9.00
N LEU A 105 12.15 -11.69 -7.73
CA LEU A 105 12.81 -11.04 -6.58
C LEU A 105 13.28 -12.11 -5.58
N SER A 106 14.19 -12.97 -5.97
CA SER A 106 14.61 -14.16 -5.22
C SER A 106 15.25 -13.88 -3.85
N GLU A 107 15.81 -12.68 -3.65
CA GLU A 107 16.51 -12.31 -2.41
C GLU A 107 15.59 -11.69 -1.34
N TRP A 108 14.32 -11.48 -1.66
CA TRP A 108 13.38 -10.81 -0.75
C TRP A 108 12.76 -11.78 0.24
N LYS A 109 12.75 -11.40 1.52
CA LYS A 109 12.00 -12.11 2.58
C LYS A 109 10.51 -11.88 2.38
N LYS A 110 9.73 -12.96 2.44
CA LYS A 110 8.26 -12.91 2.31
C LYS A 110 7.60 -13.02 3.67
N THR A 111 6.58 -12.19 3.88
CA THR A 111 5.68 -12.26 5.04
C THR A 111 4.24 -12.15 4.53
N GLU A 112 3.35 -13.04 4.98
CA GLU A 112 1.93 -12.98 4.69
C GLU A 112 1.19 -12.47 5.93
N GLY A 113 0.34 -11.47 5.74
CA GLY A 113 -0.51 -10.88 6.77
C GLY A 113 -2.00 -10.98 6.40
N ILE A 114 -2.86 -10.74 7.36
CA ILE A 114 -4.31 -10.70 7.18
C ILE A 114 -4.80 -9.30 7.50
N ILE A 115 -5.51 -8.69 6.56
CA ILE A 115 -6.23 -7.44 6.83
C ILE A 115 -7.56 -7.80 7.48
N MET A 116 -7.75 -7.36 8.71
CA MET A 116 -8.98 -7.57 9.46
C MET A 116 -9.87 -6.33 9.38
N LYS A 117 -11.15 -6.57 9.08
CA LYS A 117 -12.18 -5.54 9.12
C LYS A 117 -12.96 -5.67 10.42
N ALA A 118 -13.10 -4.58 11.18
CA ALA A 118 -13.99 -4.55 12.32
C ALA A 118 -15.46 -4.77 11.86
N GLY A 119 -16.17 -5.64 12.57
CA GLY A 119 -17.61 -5.83 12.35
C GLY A 119 -18.41 -4.57 12.67
N GLN A 120 -19.68 -4.54 12.24
CA GLN A 120 -20.59 -3.41 12.55
C GLN A 120 -20.99 -3.36 14.04
N GLU A 121 -20.89 -4.50 14.75
CA GLU A 121 -21.12 -4.53 16.18
C GLU A 121 -19.88 -3.99 16.88
N ALA A 122 -20.02 -2.86 17.54
CA ALA A 122 -18.98 -2.37 18.45
C ALA A 122 -18.76 -3.44 19.53
N ALA A 123 -17.54 -3.95 19.63
CA ALA A 123 -17.16 -4.78 20.75
C ALA A 123 -17.49 -3.99 22.04
N LYS A 124 -18.11 -4.64 23.03
CA LYS A 124 -18.26 -4.03 24.34
C LYS A 124 -16.85 -3.76 24.85
N VAL A 125 -16.50 -2.49 24.91
CA VAL A 125 -15.23 -2.07 25.47
C VAL A 125 -15.29 -2.34 26.94
N ASP A 126 -14.31 -3.06 27.49
CA ASP A 126 -14.18 -3.25 28.91
C ASP A 126 -14.04 -1.88 29.58
N SER A 127 -14.60 -1.71 30.78
CA SER A 127 -14.54 -0.47 31.52
C SER A 127 -13.12 -0.03 31.88
N GLU A 128 -12.15 -0.95 31.78
CA GLU A 128 -10.73 -0.67 32.02
C GLU A 128 -10.00 -0.08 30.78
N VAL A 129 -10.62 -0.14 29.60
CA VAL A 129 -10.04 0.45 28.38
C VAL A 129 -10.32 1.94 28.34
N CYS A 130 -9.31 2.76 28.38
CA CYS A 130 -9.40 4.20 28.28
C CYS A 130 -8.66 4.73 27.05
N LYS A 131 -9.05 5.93 26.63
CA LYS A 131 -8.34 6.63 25.55
C LYS A 131 -6.99 7.12 26.09
N ALA A 132 -5.91 6.77 25.40
CA ALA A 132 -4.58 7.25 25.77
C ALA A 132 -4.48 8.79 25.71
N SER A 133 -3.78 9.38 26.64
CA SER A 133 -3.43 10.79 26.66
C SER A 133 -2.16 11.06 25.85
N VAL A 134 -1.90 12.33 25.57
CA VAL A 134 -0.65 12.72 24.87
C VAL A 134 0.59 12.40 25.71
N ASP A 135 0.48 12.46 27.03
CA ASP A 135 1.59 12.20 27.95
C ASP A 135 2.00 10.72 27.97
N GLU A 136 1.10 9.82 27.57
CA GLU A 136 1.34 8.37 27.47
C GLU A 136 1.90 7.94 26.10
N CYS A 137 2.04 8.87 25.14
CA CYS A 137 2.51 8.55 23.78
C CYS A 137 3.90 7.90 23.76
N TYR A 138 4.80 8.29 24.67
CA TYR A 138 6.15 7.71 24.76
C TYR A 138 6.12 6.25 25.20
N GLU A 139 5.27 5.94 26.16
CA GLU A 139 5.12 4.58 26.72
C GLU A 139 4.46 3.66 25.68
N ILE A 140 3.42 4.15 24.99
CA ILE A 140 2.76 3.44 23.91
C ILE A 140 3.71 3.20 22.74
N ALA A 141 4.47 4.21 22.31
CA ALA A 141 5.46 4.07 21.25
C ALA A 141 6.52 3.03 21.61
N SER A 142 6.98 3.02 22.87
CA SER A 142 7.95 2.03 23.35
C SER A 142 7.38 0.61 23.31
N LEU A 143 6.11 0.43 23.67
CA LEU A 143 5.43 -0.87 23.59
C LEU A 143 5.30 -1.35 22.16
N ILE A 144 4.91 -0.45 21.25
CA ILE A 144 4.78 -0.76 19.79
C ILE A 144 6.15 -1.13 19.22
N CYS A 145 7.20 -0.38 19.54
CA CYS A 145 8.55 -0.65 19.03
C CYS A 145 9.20 -1.90 19.64
N ALA A 146 8.73 -2.36 20.81
CA ALA A 146 9.19 -3.60 21.41
C ALA A 146 8.58 -4.87 20.77
N ASP A 147 7.49 -4.72 20.01
CA ASP A 147 6.87 -5.81 19.27
C ASP A 147 7.55 -5.98 17.90
N GLU A 148 8.37 -7.02 17.74
CA GLU A 148 9.07 -7.34 16.48
C GLU A 148 8.11 -7.57 15.28
N GLY A 149 6.80 -7.64 15.52
CA GLY A 149 5.77 -7.81 14.49
C GLY A 149 5.21 -6.50 13.90
N ILE A 150 5.53 -5.35 14.51
CA ILE A 150 4.95 -4.04 14.13
C ILE A 150 6.01 -3.09 13.51
N GLY A 151 7.27 -3.48 13.52
CA GLY A 151 8.37 -2.67 12.99
C GLY A 151 8.70 -2.92 11.53
#